data_32d134ea19f445378c1d2df71acd2742
#
_entry.id   32d134ea19f445378c1d2df71acd2742
#
_cell.length_a   1.000
_cell.length_b   1.000
_cell.length_c   1.000
_cell.angle_alpha   90.00
_cell.angle_beta   90.00
_cell.angle_gamma   90.00
#
_symmetry.space_group_name_H-M   'P 1'
#
loop_
_entity.id
_entity.type
_entity.pdbx_description
1 polymer ?
#
loop_
_entity_poly.entity_id
_entity_poly.type
_entity_poly.pdbx_seq_one_letter_code
_entity_poly.pdbx_strand_id
1 'polypeptide(L)'
;MDIQSVLDQVDVFFEENKGEEAEKLMRDAVVQAMQEQDDNSLLQLLNELVGYYREAGQAENSFQMAGQAIAQAERMGLAGTVPYATTLLNAANAYRAGGKLRESMETYRKVQEIYDMQLAKDHMFVAGLQNNISLLYQEMQQYDKARECLLEALEIVKSKEAYYETGVTYANLASTCVQLGELDDAESYALSSMEVFGKIGVRDSHYGAALAAIGACHYAREEYARAGDYYRQAMELVEKGVGRNGAYYRLKEHVEACEKSAGKGLAIAREYYEVYGRPMLQEKFPQYLDRIAVGLVGRGSDCFGYDDAASRDHDWGPDFCLWVTEETYAQIGKQLEEAYQDLPEEFKGYRRAPHVNGKNRRGVIVISEFFGELTGAKNYEEIDWGTVLDSSLAAAVNGEIFRDREGAFTAYRNKLLQGYPGNMRFLKIAESGAKFAQSAQYNYMRMKRRGDELTAQVMVWKGICYAMRLQHYIENRYPP
;
A
#
# COMPACT_ATOMS: atom_id res chain seq x y z
N MET A 1 -41.08 -25.47 -11.79
CA MET A 1 -41.22 -24.34 -10.81
C MET A 1 -40.99 -23.01 -11.50
N ASP A 2 -41.48 -21.87 -10.96
CA ASP A 2 -41.17 -20.54 -11.50
C ASP A 2 -39.88 -20.04 -10.87
N ILE A 3 -38.77 -20.39 -11.51
CA ILE A 3 -37.43 -20.03 -11.03
C ILE A 3 -37.18 -18.51 -11.05
N GLN A 4 -37.73 -17.77 -12.04
CA GLN A 4 -37.52 -16.34 -12.15
C GLN A 4 -38.15 -15.61 -10.96
N SER A 5 -39.35 -15.97 -10.55
CA SER A 5 -39.99 -15.40 -9.36
C SER A 5 -39.18 -15.64 -8.08
N VAL A 6 -38.53 -16.79 -7.96
CA VAL A 6 -37.66 -17.11 -6.81
C VAL A 6 -36.42 -16.22 -6.83
N LEU A 7 -35.76 -16.04 -7.98
CA LEU A 7 -34.58 -15.21 -8.11
C LEU A 7 -34.88 -13.73 -7.89
N ASP A 8 -35.98 -13.22 -8.45
CA ASP A 8 -36.43 -11.84 -8.22
C ASP A 8 -36.63 -11.58 -6.71
N GLN A 9 -37.16 -12.56 -5.97
CA GLN A 9 -37.35 -12.41 -4.53
C GLN A 9 -36.01 -12.53 -3.76
N VAL A 10 -35.08 -13.34 -4.24
CA VAL A 10 -33.70 -13.42 -3.69
C VAL A 10 -33.01 -12.07 -3.84
N ASP A 11 -33.11 -11.42 -5.01
CA ASP A 11 -32.52 -10.11 -5.26
C ASP A 11 -33.10 -9.04 -4.31
N VAL A 12 -34.42 -9.06 -4.07
CA VAL A 12 -35.07 -8.16 -3.08
C VAL A 12 -34.50 -8.39 -1.68
N PHE A 13 -34.27 -9.64 -1.27
CA PHE A 13 -33.68 -9.92 0.04
C PHE A 13 -32.22 -9.42 0.13
N PHE A 14 -31.44 -9.50 -0.94
CA PHE A 14 -30.08 -8.94 -0.95
C PHE A 14 -30.10 -7.41 -0.88
N GLU A 15 -30.99 -6.72 -1.59
CA GLU A 15 -31.18 -5.26 -1.49
C GLU A 15 -31.57 -4.81 -0.07
N GLU A 16 -32.33 -5.65 0.64
CA GLU A 16 -32.75 -5.41 2.03
C GLU A 16 -31.73 -5.87 3.08
N ASN A 17 -30.55 -6.36 2.68
CA ASN A 17 -29.53 -6.97 3.56
C ASN A 17 -30.05 -8.17 4.38
N LYS A 18 -30.97 -8.96 3.82
CA LYS A 18 -31.58 -10.16 4.42
C LYS A 18 -30.97 -11.44 3.82
N GLY A 19 -29.66 -11.61 3.95
CA GLY A 19 -28.94 -12.74 3.35
C GLY A 19 -29.37 -14.10 3.87
N GLU A 20 -29.74 -14.23 5.16
CA GLU A 20 -30.23 -15.50 5.73
C GLU A 20 -31.59 -15.91 5.14
N GLU A 21 -32.49 -14.95 4.90
CA GLU A 21 -33.77 -15.19 4.25
C GLU A 21 -33.60 -15.57 2.77
N ALA A 22 -32.64 -14.94 2.07
CA ALA A 22 -32.28 -15.30 0.70
C ALA A 22 -31.73 -16.73 0.63
N GLU A 23 -30.81 -17.10 1.54
CA GLU A 23 -30.29 -18.48 1.63
C GLU A 23 -31.41 -19.49 1.87
N LYS A 24 -32.28 -19.22 2.84
CA LYS A 24 -33.39 -20.11 3.17
C LYS A 24 -34.29 -20.29 1.97
N LEU A 25 -34.68 -19.22 1.28
CA LEU A 25 -35.53 -19.29 0.08
C LEU A 25 -34.87 -20.14 -1.02
N MET A 26 -33.59 -19.93 -1.30
CA MET A 26 -32.85 -20.71 -2.30
C MET A 26 -32.78 -22.20 -1.92
N ARG A 27 -32.53 -22.51 -0.65
CA ARG A 27 -32.50 -23.92 -0.17
C ARG A 27 -33.86 -24.61 -0.26
N ASP A 28 -34.92 -23.89 0.11
CA ASP A 28 -36.30 -24.45 0.00
C ASP A 28 -36.65 -24.69 -1.47
N ALA A 29 -36.25 -23.74 -2.36
CA ALA A 29 -36.41 -23.89 -3.81
C ALA A 29 -35.61 -25.05 -4.40
N VAL A 30 -34.40 -25.33 -3.91
CA VAL A 30 -33.62 -26.53 -4.30
C VAL A 30 -34.38 -27.80 -3.97
N VAL A 31 -34.96 -27.91 -2.77
CA VAL A 31 -35.77 -29.07 -2.39
C VAL A 31 -37.00 -29.23 -3.29
N GLN A 32 -37.68 -28.12 -3.60
CA GLN A 32 -38.83 -28.14 -4.52
C GLN A 32 -38.42 -28.58 -5.93
N ALA A 33 -37.32 -28.02 -6.50
CA ALA A 33 -36.82 -28.40 -7.83
C ALA A 33 -36.48 -29.89 -7.90
N MET A 34 -35.89 -30.44 -6.84
CA MET A 34 -35.63 -31.90 -6.74
C MET A 34 -36.91 -32.73 -6.73
N GLN A 35 -37.96 -32.31 -5.99
CA GLN A 35 -39.25 -33.02 -5.93
C GLN A 35 -40.00 -32.97 -7.27
N GLU A 36 -39.91 -31.81 -7.97
CA GLU A 36 -40.53 -31.62 -9.28
C GLU A 36 -39.71 -32.21 -10.44
N GLN A 37 -38.51 -32.73 -10.18
CA GLN A 37 -37.54 -33.17 -11.18
C GLN A 37 -37.21 -32.08 -12.22
N ASP A 38 -37.16 -30.83 -11.77
CA ASP A 38 -36.80 -29.67 -12.60
C ASP A 38 -35.28 -29.45 -12.56
N ASP A 39 -34.57 -30.20 -13.40
CA ASP A 39 -33.12 -30.24 -13.46
C ASP A 39 -32.51 -28.87 -13.81
N ASN A 40 -33.17 -28.07 -14.65
CA ASN A 40 -32.69 -26.74 -15.05
C ASN A 40 -32.74 -25.76 -13.87
N SER A 41 -33.87 -25.66 -13.18
CA SER A 41 -34.02 -24.81 -12.00
C SER A 41 -33.08 -25.26 -10.88
N LEU A 42 -32.91 -26.58 -10.70
CA LEU A 42 -31.96 -27.12 -9.72
C LEU A 42 -30.52 -26.68 -10.01
N LEU A 43 -30.04 -26.78 -11.26
CA LEU A 43 -28.69 -26.37 -11.64
C LEU A 43 -28.48 -24.86 -11.44
N GLN A 44 -29.46 -24.05 -11.80
CA GLN A 44 -29.40 -22.60 -11.61
C GLN A 44 -29.30 -22.23 -10.13
N LEU A 45 -30.17 -22.77 -9.27
CA LEU A 45 -30.16 -22.53 -7.83
C LEU A 45 -28.86 -23.00 -7.15
N LEU A 46 -28.29 -24.11 -7.59
CA LEU A 46 -27.01 -24.59 -7.08
C LEU A 46 -25.87 -23.57 -7.44
N ASN A 47 -25.87 -23.04 -8.65
CA ASN A 47 -24.91 -22.01 -9.06
C ASN A 47 -25.09 -20.70 -8.26
N GLU A 48 -26.32 -20.26 -7.98
CA GLU A 48 -26.59 -19.09 -7.13
C GLU A 48 -26.07 -19.31 -5.70
N LEU A 49 -26.32 -20.50 -5.12
CA LEU A 49 -25.79 -20.84 -3.80
C LEU A 49 -24.26 -20.90 -3.76
N VAL A 50 -23.59 -21.33 -4.84
CA VAL A 50 -22.11 -21.24 -4.94
C VAL A 50 -21.66 -19.79 -4.79
N GLY A 51 -22.30 -18.87 -5.50
CA GLY A 51 -22.02 -17.43 -5.44
C GLY A 51 -22.28 -16.87 -4.05
N TYR A 52 -23.45 -17.12 -3.49
CA TYR A 52 -23.83 -16.65 -2.16
C TYR A 52 -22.83 -17.07 -1.08
N TYR A 53 -22.53 -18.38 -0.97
CA TYR A 53 -21.59 -18.86 0.04
C TYR A 53 -20.17 -18.35 -0.16
N ARG A 54 -19.74 -18.15 -1.42
CA ARG A 54 -18.46 -17.53 -1.72
C ARG A 54 -18.39 -16.08 -1.16
N GLU A 55 -19.42 -15.28 -1.38
CA GLU A 55 -19.48 -13.89 -0.93
C GLU A 55 -19.65 -13.77 0.58
N ALA A 56 -20.40 -14.71 1.19
CA ALA A 56 -20.54 -14.82 2.63
C ALA A 56 -19.28 -15.37 3.35
N GLY A 57 -18.22 -15.73 2.59
CA GLY A 57 -17.00 -16.31 3.17
C GLY A 57 -17.14 -17.73 3.69
N GLN A 58 -18.22 -18.44 3.33
CA GLN A 58 -18.52 -19.80 3.75
C GLN A 58 -17.94 -20.82 2.76
N ALA A 59 -16.61 -20.90 2.71
CA ALA A 59 -15.87 -21.65 1.68
C ALA A 59 -16.32 -23.10 1.54
N GLU A 60 -16.46 -23.85 2.64
CA GLU A 60 -16.85 -25.27 2.60
C GLU A 60 -18.26 -25.46 2.01
N ASN A 61 -19.22 -24.60 2.36
CA ASN A 61 -20.55 -24.64 1.79
C ASN A 61 -20.51 -24.32 0.28
N SER A 62 -19.72 -23.33 -0.12
CA SER A 62 -19.51 -22.99 -1.53
C SER A 62 -18.92 -24.17 -2.32
N PHE A 63 -17.92 -24.87 -1.77
CA PHE A 63 -17.32 -26.06 -2.40
C PHE A 63 -18.32 -27.20 -2.52
N GLN A 64 -19.15 -27.42 -1.51
CA GLN A 64 -20.16 -28.43 -1.54
C GLN A 64 -21.21 -28.18 -2.63
N MET A 65 -21.69 -26.94 -2.73
CA MET A 65 -22.64 -26.55 -3.78
C MET A 65 -22.03 -26.65 -5.16
N ALA A 66 -20.75 -26.23 -5.33
CA ALA A 66 -20.03 -26.38 -6.58
C ALA A 66 -19.91 -27.82 -7.04
N GLY A 67 -19.60 -28.75 -6.14
CA GLY A 67 -19.57 -30.18 -6.43
C GLY A 67 -20.95 -30.73 -6.86
N GLN A 68 -22.02 -30.29 -6.19
CA GLN A 68 -23.37 -30.66 -6.56
C GLN A 68 -23.80 -30.08 -7.92
N ALA A 69 -23.47 -28.82 -8.21
CA ALA A 69 -23.75 -28.17 -9.48
C ALA A 69 -23.08 -28.89 -10.65
N ILE A 70 -21.77 -29.23 -10.50
CA ILE A 70 -21.02 -29.97 -11.50
C ILE A 70 -21.66 -31.34 -11.74
N ALA A 71 -21.95 -32.11 -10.68
CA ALA A 71 -22.59 -33.43 -10.80
C ALA A 71 -23.98 -33.34 -11.44
N GLN A 72 -24.75 -32.26 -11.14
CA GLN A 72 -26.05 -32.04 -11.76
C GLN A 72 -25.91 -31.76 -13.26
N ALA A 73 -24.98 -30.87 -13.66
CA ALA A 73 -24.72 -30.57 -15.06
C ALA A 73 -24.26 -31.81 -15.85
N GLU A 74 -23.43 -32.66 -15.24
CA GLU A 74 -23.02 -33.94 -15.84
C GLU A 74 -24.21 -34.92 -16.02
N ARG A 75 -25.11 -35.06 -15.05
CA ARG A 75 -26.32 -35.83 -15.16
C ARG A 75 -27.25 -35.36 -16.27
N MET A 76 -27.28 -34.06 -16.52
CA MET A 76 -28.03 -33.44 -17.61
C MET A 76 -27.36 -33.63 -19.00
N GLY A 77 -26.19 -34.28 -19.06
CA GLY A 77 -25.42 -34.46 -20.29
C GLY A 77 -24.80 -33.19 -20.85
N LEU A 78 -24.58 -32.17 -20.03
CA LEU A 78 -24.02 -30.88 -20.45
C LEU A 78 -22.48 -30.87 -20.51
N ALA A 79 -21.83 -31.99 -20.14
CA ALA A 79 -20.37 -32.06 -20.13
C ALA A 79 -19.77 -31.58 -21.48
N GLY A 80 -18.78 -30.69 -21.39
CA GLY A 80 -18.11 -30.11 -22.58
C GLY A 80 -18.89 -29.01 -23.30
N THR A 81 -20.04 -28.56 -22.78
CA THR A 81 -20.82 -27.44 -23.36
C THR A 81 -20.53 -26.11 -22.67
N VAL A 82 -20.89 -24.97 -23.28
CA VAL A 82 -20.76 -23.65 -22.67
C VAL A 82 -21.53 -23.52 -21.35
N PRO A 83 -22.78 -24.00 -21.18
CA PRO A 83 -23.45 -24.04 -19.89
C PRO A 83 -22.69 -24.81 -18.80
N TYR A 84 -22.05 -25.93 -19.14
CA TYR A 84 -21.18 -26.67 -18.22
C TYR A 84 -19.93 -25.84 -17.84
N ALA A 85 -19.33 -25.15 -18.80
CA ALA A 85 -18.21 -24.26 -18.55
C ALA A 85 -18.58 -23.10 -17.59
N THR A 86 -19.81 -22.57 -17.65
CA THR A 86 -20.31 -21.57 -16.69
C THR A 86 -20.35 -22.13 -15.27
N THR A 87 -20.84 -23.38 -15.10
CA THR A 87 -20.83 -24.05 -13.80
C THR A 87 -19.40 -24.27 -13.29
N LEU A 88 -18.49 -24.70 -14.15
CA LEU A 88 -17.07 -24.85 -13.83
C LEU A 88 -16.44 -23.51 -13.44
N LEU A 89 -16.80 -22.42 -14.13
CA LEU A 89 -16.30 -21.07 -13.83
C LEU A 89 -16.71 -20.64 -12.41
N ASN A 90 -17.97 -20.85 -12.03
CA ASN A 90 -18.47 -20.59 -10.68
C ASN A 90 -17.72 -21.43 -9.63
N ALA A 91 -17.48 -22.70 -9.90
CA ALA A 91 -16.71 -23.58 -9.03
C ALA A 91 -15.25 -23.12 -8.89
N ALA A 92 -14.60 -22.71 -9.99
CA ALA A 92 -13.24 -22.20 -9.99
C ALA A 92 -13.13 -20.92 -9.15
N ASN A 93 -14.11 -20.00 -9.28
CA ASN A 93 -14.20 -18.78 -8.46
C ASN A 93 -14.37 -19.12 -6.98
N ALA A 94 -15.18 -20.13 -6.64
CA ALA A 94 -15.34 -20.59 -5.27
C ALA A 94 -14.04 -21.18 -4.71
N TYR A 95 -13.34 -22.03 -5.47
CA TYR A 95 -12.04 -22.59 -5.07
C TYR A 95 -11.00 -21.50 -4.85
N ARG A 96 -10.94 -20.49 -5.75
CA ARG A 96 -10.04 -19.34 -5.60
C ARG A 96 -10.33 -18.60 -4.29
N ALA A 97 -11.56 -18.17 -4.08
CA ALA A 97 -11.96 -17.42 -2.89
C ALA A 97 -11.74 -18.19 -1.58
N GLY A 98 -11.83 -19.51 -1.62
CA GLY A 98 -11.54 -20.40 -0.49
C GLY A 98 -10.08 -20.84 -0.37
N GLY A 99 -9.16 -20.25 -1.15
CA GLY A 99 -7.72 -20.51 -1.07
C GLY A 99 -7.24 -21.81 -1.74
N LYS A 100 -8.12 -22.56 -2.42
CA LYS A 100 -7.77 -23.76 -3.20
C LYS A 100 -7.25 -23.36 -4.59
N LEU A 101 -6.10 -22.64 -4.63
CA LEU A 101 -5.61 -22.01 -5.84
C LEU A 101 -5.25 -23.01 -6.95
N ARG A 102 -4.78 -24.18 -6.57
CA ARG A 102 -4.44 -25.24 -7.54
C ARG A 102 -5.68 -25.81 -8.21
N GLU A 103 -6.70 -26.17 -7.44
CA GLU A 103 -7.97 -26.68 -7.93
C GLU A 103 -8.70 -25.62 -8.78
N SER A 104 -8.61 -24.36 -8.38
CA SER A 104 -9.10 -23.23 -9.17
C SER A 104 -8.43 -23.18 -10.55
N MET A 105 -7.10 -23.21 -10.61
CA MET A 105 -6.36 -23.19 -11.88
C MET A 105 -6.70 -24.37 -12.78
N GLU A 106 -6.76 -25.57 -12.22
CA GLU A 106 -7.13 -26.77 -12.97
C GLU A 106 -8.56 -26.68 -13.54
N THR A 107 -9.48 -26.07 -12.78
CA THR A 107 -10.86 -25.87 -13.23
C THR A 107 -10.97 -24.77 -14.28
N TYR A 108 -10.27 -23.65 -14.14
CA TYR A 108 -10.23 -22.62 -15.19
C TYR A 108 -9.65 -23.14 -16.52
N ARG A 109 -8.65 -24.03 -16.49
CA ARG A 109 -8.13 -24.66 -17.70
C ARG A 109 -9.20 -25.48 -18.43
N LYS A 110 -10.04 -26.23 -17.71
CA LYS A 110 -11.17 -26.94 -18.33
C LYS A 110 -12.18 -25.98 -18.97
N VAL A 111 -12.45 -24.83 -18.30
CA VAL A 111 -13.30 -23.78 -18.91
C VAL A 111 -12.67 -23.25 -20.19
N GLN A 112 -11.37 -22.94 -20.16
CA GLN A 112 -10.63 -22.45 -21.34
C GLN A 112 -10.70 -23.44 -22.50
N GLU A 113 -10.45 -24.73 -22.25
CA GLU A 113 -10.53 -25.78 -23.27
C GLU A 113 -11.92 -25.84 -23.95
N ILE A 114 -13.00 -25.69 -23.17
CA ILE A 114 -14.37 -25.67 -23.72
C ILE A 114 -14.60 -24.40 -24.55
N TYR A 115 -14.16 -23.23 -24.06
CA TYR A 115 -14.33 -21.97 -24.77
C TYR A 115 -13.51 -21.94 -26.07
N ASP A 116 -12.28 -22.46 -26.07
CA ASP A 116 -11.43 -22.55 -27.24
C ASP A 116 -12.06 -23.42 -28.36
N MET A 117 -12.83 -24.45 -27.98
CA MET A 117 -13.51 -25.32 -28.96
C MET A 117 -14.85 -24.77 -29.44
N GLN A 118 -15.55 -23.96 -28.66
CA GLN A 118 -16.95 -23.61 -28.93
C GLN A 118 -17.22 -22.13 -29.17
N LEU A 119 -16.30 -21.24 -28.78
CA LEU A 119 -16.50 -19.81 -28.87
C LEU A 119 -15.45 -19.14 -29.78
N ALA A 120 -15.83 -18.01 -30.36
CA ALA A 120 -14.86 -17.13 -30.98
C ALA A 120 -13.91 -16.52 -29.97
N LYS A 121 -12.66 -16.28 -30.33
CA LYS A 121 -11.64 -15.72 -29.43
C LYS A 121 -12.02 -14.38 -28.83
N ASP A 122 -12.83 -13.61 -29.55
CA ASP A 122 -13.35 -12.30 -29.14
C ASP A 122 -14.73 -12.38 -28.43
N HIS A 123 -15.13 -13.56 -27.96
CA HIS A 123 -16.38 -13.73 -27.25
C HIS A 123 -16.29 -13.16 -25.83
N MET A 124 -17.36 -12.53 -25.33
CA MET A 124 -17.40 -11.91 -23.99
C MET A 124 -17.09 -12.88 -22.85
N PHE A 125 -17.47 -14.18 -22.99
CA PHE A 125 -17.14 -15.18 -21.97
C PHE A 125 -15.63 -15.44 -21.85
N VAL A 126 -14.88 -15.29 -22.94
CA VAL A 126 -13.40 -15.38 -22.94
C VAL A 126 -12.83 -14.21 -22.12
N ALA A 127 -13.32 -12.99 -22.34
CA ALA A 127 -12.90 -11.83 -21.54
C ALA A 127 -13.22 -12.01 -20.05
N GLY A 128 -14.42 -12.52 -19.73
CA GLY A 128 -14.81 -12.83 -18.35
C GLY A 128 -13.91 -13.89 -17.70
N LEU A 129 -13.55 -14.93 -18.44
CA LEU A 129 -12.59 -15.94 -17.97
C LEU A 129 -11.21 -15.34 -17.72
N GLN A 130 -10.68 -14.53 -18.63
CA GLN A 130 -9.39 -13.87 -18.47
C GLN A 130 -9.35 -12.92 -17.24
N ASN A 131 -10.43 -12.16 -17.01
CA ASN A 131 -10.56 -11.37 -15.79
C ASN A 131 -10.52 -12.25 -14.52
N ASN A 132 -11.20 -13.40 -14.49
CA ASN A 132 -11.19 -14.31 -13.34
C ASN A 132 -9.83 -14.98 -13.13
N ILE A 133 -9.15 -15.40 -14.22
CA ILE A 133 -7.80 -15.98 -14.16
C ILE A 133 -6.79 -14.92 -13.67
N SER A 134 -6.94 -13.65 -14.05
CA SER A 134 -6.08 -12.58 -13.56
C SER A 134 -6.12 -12.44 -12.04
N LEU A 135 -7.32 -12.55 -11.43
CA LEU A 135 -7.46 -12.51 -9.98
C LEU A 135 -6.75 -13.69 -9.30
N LEU A 136 -6.79 -14.88 -9.91
CA LEU A 136 -6.04 -16.04 -9.43
C LEU A 136 -4.53 -15.79 -9.51
N TYR A 137 -4.02 -15.24 -10.61
CA TYR A 137 -2.62 -14.88 -10.75
C TYR A 137 -2.19 -13.80 -9.75
N GLN A 138 -3.05 -12.82 -9.44
CA GLN A 138 -2.77 -11.84 -8.38
C GLN A 138 -2.61 -12.52 -7.01
N GLU A 139 -3.50 -13.45 -6.63
CA GLU A 139 -3.41 -14.21 -5.39
C GLU A 139 -2.15 -15.10 -5.33
N MET A 140 -1.69 -15.59 -6.48
CA MET A 140 -0.42 -16.31 -6.63
C MET A 140 0.79 -15.39 -6.73
N GLN A 141 0.64 -14.06 -6.62
CA GLN A 141 1.66 -13.04 -6.77
C GLN A 141 2.39 -13.07 -8.14
N GLN A 142 1.72 -13.56 -9.18
CA GLN A 142 2.21 -13.60 -10.56
C GLN A 142 1.61 -12.43 -11.36
N TYR A 143 1.95 -11.20 -10.94
CA TYR A 143 1.31 -9.98 -11.41
C TYR A 143 1.50 -9.71 -12.92
N ASP A 144 2.66 -10.09 -13.49
CA ASP A 144 2.88 -9.96 -14.94
C ASP A 144 1.87 -10.79 -15.74
N LYS A 145 1.61 -12.04 -15.31
CA LYS A 145 0.60 -12.89 -15.98
C LYS A 145 -0.82 -12.38 -15.77
N ALA A 146 -1.09 -11.81 -14.58
CA ALA A 146 -2.38 -11.16 -14.33
C ALA A 146 -2.61 -10.00 -15.30
N ARG A 147 -1.59 -9.17 -15.52
CA ARG A 147 -1.63 -8.06 -16.50
C ARG A 147 -1.85 -8.55 -17.94
N GLU A 148 -1.14 -9.60 -18.36
CA GLU A 148 -1.33 -10.19 -19.71
C GLU A 148 -2.78 -10.62 -19.92
N CYS A 149 -3.37 -11.39 -19.01
CA CYS A 149 -4.78 -11.79 -19.07
C CYS A 149 -5.74 -10.58 -19.13
N LEU A 150 -5.47 -9.54 -18.34
CA LEU A 150 -6.33 -8.36 -18.31
C LEU A 150 -6.22 -7.51 -19.57
N LEU A 151 -5.05 -7.44 -20.19
CA LEU A 151 -4.88 -6.75 -21.49
C LEU A 151 -5.63 -7.47 -22.60
N GLU A 152 -5.57 -8.80 -22.64
CA GLU A 152 -6.37 -9.61 -23.58
C GLU A 152 -7.88 -9.38 -23.35
N ALA A 153 -8.35 -9.41 -22.11
CA ALA A 153 -9.74 -9.12 -21.77
C ALA A 153 -10.15 -7.71 -22.20
N LEU A 154 -9.29 -6.71 -21.99
CA LEU A 154 -9.56 -5.31 -22.31
C LEU A 154 -9.79 -5.10 -23.83
N GLU A 155 -9.00 -5.75 -24.66
CA GLU A 155 -9.19 -5.69 -26.13
C GLU A 155 -10.57 -6.19 -26.52
N ILE A 156 -11.03 -7.31 -25.95
CA ILE A 156 -12.33 -7.90 -26.25
C ILE A 156 -13.45 -6.97 -25.79
N VAL A 157 -13.46 -6.57 -24.51
CA VAL A 157 -14.57 -5.78 -23.95
C VAL A 157 -14.70 -4.41 -24.62
N LYS A 158 -13.59 -3.80 -25.02
CA LYS A 158 -13.58 -2.54 -25.79
C LYS A 158 -14.13 -2.73 -27.20
N SER A 159 -13.77 -3.81 -27.89
CA SER A 159 -14.24 -4.10 -29.24
C SER A 159 -15.76 -4.35 -29.28
N LYS A 160 -16.35 -4.78 -28.17
CA LYS A 160 -17.79 -5.06 -28.02
C LYS A 160 -18.56 -3.89 -27.40
N GLU A 161 -17.90 -2.76 -27.09
CA GLU A 161 -18.49 -1.61 -26.41
C GLU A 161 -19.15 -1.99 -25.07
N ALA A 162 -18.60 -3.02 -24.41
CA ALA A 162 -19.08 -3.53 -23.12
C ALA A 162 -18.57 -2.63 -21.99
N TYR A 163 -19.24 -1.52 -21.75
CA TYR A 163 -18.75 -0.46 -20.85
C TYR A 163 -18.56 -0.93 -19.40
N TYR A 164 -19.48 -1.72 -18.87
CA TYR A 164 -19.37 -2.21 -17.51
C TYR A 164 -18.13 -3.09 -17.32
N GLU A 165 -17.96 -4.08 -18.18
CA GLU A 165 -16.83 -5.01 -18.17
C GLU A 165 -15.50 -4.29 -18.48
N THR A 166 -15.54 -3.25 -19.29
CA THR A 166 -14.39 -2.37 -19.53
C THR A 166 -13.98 -1.66 -18.24
N GLY A 167 -14.93 -1.12 -17.49
CA GLY A 167 -14.69 -0.49 -16.19
C GLY A 167 -14.07 -1.46 -15.19
N VAL A 168 -14.63 -2.69 -15.09
CA VAL A 168 -14.10 -3.76 -14.22
C VAL A 168 -12.67 -4.14 -14.60
N THR A 169 -12.42 -4.34 -15.90
CA THR A 169 -11.08 -4.73 -16.41
C THR A 169 -10.04 -3.65 -16.12
N TYR A 170 -10.38 -2.38 -16.29
CA TYR A 170 -9.52 -1.26 -15.92
C TYR A 170 -9.24 -1.22 -14.41
N ALA A 171 -10.23 -1.45 -13.55
CA ALA A 171 -10.02 -1.49 -12.09
C ALA A 171 -9.07 -2.62 -11.69
N ASN A 172 -9.20 -3.80 -12.31
CA ASN A 172 -8.30 -4.94 -12.09
C ASN A 172 -6.88 -4.65 -12.59
N LEU A 173 -6.71 -3.98 -13.75
CA LEU A 173 -5.41 -3.52 -14.25
C LEU A 173 -4.77 -2.53 -13.28
N ALA A 174 -5.53 -1.55 -12.79
CA ALA A 174 -5.03 -0.59 -11.81
C ALA A 174 -4.50 -1.29 -10.55
N SER A 175 -5.26 -2.22 -10.00
CA SER A 175 -4.84 -3.01 -8.84
C SER A 175 -3.57 -3.83 -9.14
N THR A 176 -3.46 -4.43 -10.32
CA THR A 176 -2.28 -5.20 -10.74
C THR A 176 -1.04 -4.31 -10.87
N CYS A 177 -1.17 -3.11 -11.47
CA CYS A 177 -0.07 -2.15 -11.62
C CYS A 177 0.41 -1.60 -10.27
N VAL A 178 -0.50 -1.42 -9.29
CA VAL A 178 -0.10 -1.09 -7.90
C VAL A 178 0.84 -2.16 -7.35
N GLN A 179 0.52 -3.44 -7.53
CA GLN A 179 1.35 -4.54 -7.04
C GLN A 179 2.71 -4.66 -7.77
N LEU A 180 2.77 -4.23 -9.02
CA LEU A 180 4.01 -4.13 -9.80
C LEU A 180 4.85 -2.88 -9.45
N GLY A 181 4.30 -1.94 -8.68
CA GLY A 181 4.94 -0.65 -8.39
C GLY A 181 4.88 0.36 -9.54
N GLU A 182 4.10 0.09 -10.58
CA GLU A 182 3.89 0.94 -11.76
C GLU A 182 2.78 1.96 -11.46
N LEU A 183 3.06 2.92 -10.56
CA LEU A 183 2.04 3.80 -9.96
C LEU A 183 1.37 4.74 -10.97
N ASP A 184 2.06 5.20 -12.00
CA ASP A 184 1.51 6.11 -13.00
C ASP A 184 0.52 5.36 -13.91
N ASP A 185 0.84 4.12 -14.30
CA ASP A 185 -0.07 3.26 -15.06
C ASP A 185 -1.28 2.84 -14.20
N ALA A 186 -1.05 2.53 -12.93
CA ALA A 186 -2.13 2.21 -11.97
C ALA A 186 -3.14 3.35 -11.86
N GLU A 187 -2.67 4.58 -11.68
CA GLU A 187 -3.52 5.77 -11.60
C GLU A 187 -4.27 6.02 -12.91
N SER A 188 -3.59 5.88 -14.06
CA SER A 188 -4.19 6.03 -15.39
C SER A 188 -5.32 5.03 -15.62
N TYR A 189 -5.12 3.75 -15.29
CA TYR A 189 -6.15 2.73 -15.42
C TYR A 189 -7.31 2.95 -14.43
N ALA A 190 -7.02 3.35 -13.20
CA ALA A 190 -8.06 3.64 -12.23
C ALA A 190 -8.95 4.82 -12.66
N LEU A 191 -8.36 5.90 -13.18
CA LEU A 191 -9.11 7.04 -13.73
C LEU A 191 -9.93 6.63 -14.95
N SER A 192 -9.39 5.78 -15.85
CA SER A 192 -10.12 5.23 -17.00
C SER A 192 -11.32 4.39 -16.55
N SER A 193 -11.17 3.58 -15.49
CA SER A 193 -12.26 2.82 -14.88
C SER A 193 -13.36 3.76 -14.38
N MET A 194 -12.98 4.77 -13.60
CA MET A 194 -13.94 5.74 -13.04
C MET A 194 -14.68 6.54 -14.13
N GLU A 195 -13.99 6.91 -15.21
CA GLU A 195 -14.60 7.59 -16.35
C GLU A 195 -15.66 6.71 -17.02
N VAL A 196 -15.33 5.44 -17.29
CA VAL A 196 -16.25 4.49 -17.92
C VAL A 196 -17.48 4.25 -17.03
N PHE A 197 -17.31 3.97 -15.74
CA PHE A 197 -18.40 3.81 -14.80
C PHE A 197 -19.23 5.09 -14.66
N GLY A 198 -18.58 6.27 -14.70
CA GLY A 198 -19.27 7.55 -14.69
C GLY A 198 -20.20 7.75 -15.90
N LYS A 199 -19.79 7.29 -17.10
CA LYS A 199 -20.62 7.36 -18.33
C LYS A 199 -21.89 6.52 -18.23
N ILE A 200 -21.84 5.38 -17.54
CA ILE A 200 -23.01 4.49 -17.38
C ILE A 200 -23.76 4.70 -16.06
N GLY A 201 -23.32 5.66 -15.23
CA GLY A 201 -23.97 6.00 -13.96
C GLY A 201 -23.85 4.94 -12.85
N VAL A 202 -22.87 4.02 -12.95
CA VAL A 202 -22.65 2.94 -11.97
C VAL A 202 -21.61 3.37 -10.93
N ARG A 203 -21.90 3.10 -9.66
CA ARG A 203 -20.99 3.28 -8.52
C ARG A 203 -21.15 2.09 -7.56
N ASP A 204 -20.62 0.97 -7.95
CA ASP A 204 -20.63 -0.28 -7.19
C ASP A 204 -19.26 -0.60 -6.55
N SER A 205 -19.09 -1.83 -6.09
CA SER A 205 -17.85 -2.32 -5.51
C SER A 205 -16.66 -2.29 -6.48
N HIS A 206 -16.89 -2.40 -7.80
CA HIS A 206 -15.84 -2.30 -8.82
C HIS A 206 -15.36 -0.85 -9.02
N TYR A 207 -16.28 0.11 -8.97
CA TYR A 207 -15.90 1.52 -8.87
C TYR A 207 -15.10 1.77 -7.59
N GLY A 208 -15.49 1.14 -6.47
CA GLY A 208 -14.75 1.16 -5.22
C GLY A 208 -13.33 0.59 -5.35
N ALA A 209 -13.14 -0.46 -6.15
CA ALA A 209 -11.81 -1.01 -6.41
C ALA A 209 -10.88 -0.03 -7.15
N ALA A 210 -11.42 0.75 -8.12
CA ALA A 210 -10.66 1.81 -8.78
C ALA A 210 -10.26 2.93 -7.79
N LEU A 211 -11.18 3.36 -6.91
CA LEU A 211 -10.86 4.31 -5.85
C LEU A 211 -9.77 3.78 -4.91
N ALA A 212 -9.83 2.50 -4.53
CA ALA A 212 -8.83 1.87 -3.68
C ALA A 212 -7.45 1.83 -4.37
N ALA A 213 -7.39 1.61 -5.68
CA ALA A 213 -6.14 1.65 -6.44
C ALA A 213 -5.52 3.07 -6.44
N ILE A 214 -6.33 4.12 -6.62
CA ILE A 214 -5.87 5.52 -6.49
C ILE A 214 -5.39 5.78 -5.06
N GLY A 215 -6.13 5.31 -4.05
CA GLY A 215 -5.72 5.39 -2.65
C GLY A 215 -4.35 4.75 -2.41
N ALA A 216 -4.10 3.59 -3.01
CA ALA A 216 -2.81 2.89 -2.93
C ALA A 216 -1.67 3.69 -3.62
N CYS A 217 -1.93 4.31 -4.76
CA CYS A 217 -0.98 5.19 -5.42
C CYS A 217 -0.60 6.40 -4.55
N HIS A 218 -1.59 7.06 -3.94
CA HIS A 218 -1.34 8.16 -3.00
C HIS A 218 -0.61 7.68 -1.74
N TYR A 219 -0.96 6.50 -1.22
CA TYR A 219 -0.26 5.91 -0.07
C TYR A 219 1.22 5.65 -0.37
N ALA A 220 1.52 5.08 -1.54
CA ALA A 220 2.90 4.83 -1.97
C ALA A 220 3.69 6.12 -2.22
N ARG A 221 3.01 7.23 -2.54
CA ARG A 221 3.59 8.59 -2.63
C ARG A 221 3.60 9.33 -1.29
N GLU A 222 3.25 8.65 -0.19
CA GLU A 222 3.18 9.21 1.17
C GLU A 222 2.17 10.37 1.34
N GLU A 223 1.23 10.50 0.44
CA GLU A 223 0.11 11.45 0.49
C GLU A 223 -1.04 10.86 1.33
N TYR A 224 -0.77 10.53 2.58
CA TYR A 224 -1.62 9.70 3.44
C TYR A 224 -3.03 10.25 3.66
N ALA A 225 -3.19 11.57 3.76
CA ALA A 225 -4.51 12.18 3.92
C ALA A 225 -5.40 11.90 2.71
N ARG A 226 -4.87 12.11 1.49
CA ARG A 226 -5.57 11.81 0.24
C ARG A 226 -5.85 10.31 0.08
N ALA A 227 -4.85 9.49 0.40
CA ALA A 227 -5.01 8.03 0.38
C ALA A 227 -6.19 7.60 1.27
N GLY A 228 -6.25 8.12 2.50
CA GLY A 228 -7.33 7.84 3.45
C GLY A 228 -8.71 8.25 2.94
N ASP A 229 -8.81 9.39 2.23
CA ASP A 229 -10.07 9.85 1.63
C ASP A 229 -10.56 8.89 0.54
N TYR A 230 -9.68 8.42 -0.34
CA TYR A 230 -10.03 7.45 -1.37
C TYR A 230 -10.42 6.08 -0.78
N TYR A 231 -9.68 5.59 0.22
CA TYR A 231 -10.02 4.33 0.88
C TYR A 231 -11.35 4.41 1.65
N ARG A 232 -11.70 5.55 2.28
CA ARG A 232 -13.01 5.74 2.91
C ARG A 232 -14.14 5.69 1.89
N GLN A 233 -14.01 6.38 0.76
CA GLN A 233 -14.99 6.32 -0.32
C GLN A 233 -15.16 4.89 -0.87
N ALA A 234 -14.06 4.16 -1.06
CA ALA A 234 -14.13 2.76 -1.49
C ALA A 234 -14.83 1.88 -0.44
N MET A 235 -14.53 2.08 0.84
CA MET A 235 -15.12 1.34 1.95
C MET A 235 -16.64 1.56 2.05
N GLU A 236 -17.12 2.80 1.88
CA GLU A 236 -18.55 3.13 1.86
C GLU A 236 -19.29 2.41 0.71
N LEU A 237 -18.68 2.33 -0.47
CA LEU A 237 -19.26 1.63 -1.62
C LEU A 237 -19.35 0.11 -1.38
N VAL A 238 -18.31 -0.49 -0.78
CA VAL A 238 -18.32 -1.91 -0.42
C VAL A 238 -19.38 -2.19 0.63
N GLU A 239 -19.46 -1.36 1.69
CA GLU A 239 -20.47 -1.53 2.75
C GLU A 239 -21.88 -1.45 2.21
N LYS A 240 -22.15 -0.48 1.31
CA LYS A 240 -23.47 -0.30 0.68
C LYS A 240 -23.84 -1.45 -0.26
N GLY A 241 -22.89 -2.01 -1.01
CA GLY A 241 -23.18 -3.02 -2.04
C GLY A 241 -23.23 -4.44 -1.50
N VAL A 242 -22.28 -4.81 -0.63
CA VAL A 242 -22.10 -6.23 -0.18
C VAL A 242 -21.93 -6.35 1.34
N GLY A 243 -22.15 -5.26 2.08
CA GLY A 243 -22.03 -5.25 3.53
C GLY A 243 -20.56 -5.28 4.02
N ARG A 244 -20.41 -5.56 5.32
CA ARG A 244 -19.09 -5.59 5.99
C ARG A 244 -18.42 -6.95 5.81
N ASN A 245 -17.89 -7.18 4.63
CA ASN A 245 -17.15 -8.38 4.28
C ASN A 245 -15.61 -8.20 4.43
N GLY A 246 -14.83 -9.19 3.98
CA GLY A 246 -13.36 -9.13 4.03
C GLY A 246 -12.75 -7.95 3.28
N ALA A 247 -13.36 -7.45 2.20
CA ALA A 247 -12.90 -6.27 1.47
C ALA A 247 -13.10 -4.99 2.31
N TYR A 248 -14.25 -4.84 2.97
CA TYR A 248 -14.52 -3.75 3.90
C TYR A 248 -13.46 -3.67 5.01
N TYR A 249 -13.15 -4.78 5.67
CA TYR A 249 -12.18 -4.78 6.76
C TYR A 249 -10.75 -4.47 6.29
N ARG A 250 -10.34 -4.95 5.10
CA ARG A 250 -9.04 -4.54 4.52
C ARG A 250 -8.98 -3.05 4.23
N LEU A 251 -10.03 -2.47 3.65
CA LEU A 251 -10.09 -1.02 3.41
C LEU A 251 -10.07 -0.23 4.71
N LYS A 252 -10.74 -0.71 5.75
CA LYS A 252 -10.69 -0.11 7.09
C LYS A 252 -9.28 -0.10 7.67
N GLU A 253 -8.54 -1.19 7.55
CA GLU A 253 -7.12 -1.26 7.96
C GLU A 253 -6.26 -0.24 7.19
N HIS A 254 -6.50 -0.07 5.89
CA HIS A 254 -5.81 0.95 5.11
C HIS A 254 -6.16 2.38 5.55
N VAL A 255 -7.41 2.67 5.88
CA VAL A 255 -7.82 3.97 6.44
C VAL A 255 -7.10 4.23 7.77
N GLU A 256 -7.11 3.26 8.69
CA GLU A 256 -6.44 3.37 9.98
C GLU A 256 -4.92 3.57 9.82
N ALA A 257 -4.30 2.87 8.86
CA ALA A 257 -2.89 3.04 8.53
C ALA A 257 -2.59 4.45 7.99
N CYS A 258 -3.46 4.97 7.10
CA CYS A 258 -3.35 6.34 6.60
C CYS A 258 -3.49 7.38 7.71
N GLU A 259 -4.46 7.24 8.60
CA GLU A 259 -4.68 8.15 9.73
C GLU A 259 -3.49 8.16 10.68
N LYS A 260 -2.94 6.98 10.98
CA LYS A 260 -1.74 6.84 11.79
C LYS A 260 -0.53 7.50 11.13
N SER A 261 -0.36 7.32 9.81
CA SER A 261 0.76 7.88 9.06
C SER A 261 0.60 9.38 8.81
N ALA A 262 -0.61 9.87 8.54
CA ALA A 262 -0.91 11.29 8.38
C ALA A 262 -0.65 12.11 9.66
N GLY A 263 -0.71 11.48 10.83
CA GLY A 263 -0.36 12.10 12.10
C GLY A 263 1.14 12.18 12.39
N LYS A 264 1.99 11.64 11.53
CA LYS A 264 3.45 11.72 11.65
C LYS A 264 3.98 13.09 11.25
N GLY A 265 4.99 13.59 11.96
CA GLY A 265 5.58 14.91 11.70
C GLY A 265 6.10 15.06 10.28
N LEU A 266 6.70 14.01 9.71
CA LEU A 266 7.19 14.01 8.33
C LEU A 266 6.05 14.22 7.32
N ALA A 267 4.92 13.53 7.50
CA ALA A 267 3.76 13.68 6.63
C ALA A 267 3.12 15.06 6.75
N ILE A 268 3.02 15.59 7.98
CA ILE A 268 2.51 16.95 8.23
C ILE A 268 3.43 18.01 7.60
N ALA A 269 4.73 17.85 7.73
CA ALA A 269 5.72 18.74 7.14
C ALA A 269 5.65 18.74 5.60
N ARG A 270 5.53 17.56 4.98
CA ARG A 270 5.35 17.43 3.53
C ARG A 270 4.07 18.14 3.07
N GLU A 271 2.95 17.89 3.73
CA GLU A 271 1.67 18.48 3.35
C GLU A 271 1.67 20.01 3.55
N TYR A 272 2.29 20.49 4.62
CA TYR A 272 2.48 21.91 4.86
C TYR A 272 3.33 22.56 3.76
N TYR A 273 4.40 21.88 3.31
CA TYR A 273 5.18 22.33 2.15
C TYR A 273 4.33 22.40 0.88
N GLU A 274 3.54 21.35 0.57
CA GLU A 274 2.71 21.31 -0.63
C GLU A 274 1.66 22.43 -0.66
N VAL A 275 1.04 22.71 0.50
CA VAL A 275 -0.03 23.71 0.61
C VAL A 275 0.49 25.14 0.62
N TYR A 276 1.60 25.40 1.30
CA TYR A 276 2.10 26.75 1.51
C TYR A 276 3.50 26.99 0.96
N GLY A 277 4.43 26.06 1.16
CA GLY A 277 5.82 26.23 0.76
C GLY A 277 6.01 26.23 -0.76
N ARG A 278 5.41 25.27 -1.46
CA ARG A 278 5.52 25.16 -2.92
C ARG A 278 4.92 26.39 -3.63
N PRO A 279 3.70 26.86 -3.33
CA PRO A 279 3.16 28.08 -3.93
C PRO A 279 4.05 29.30 -3.64
N MET A 280 4.50 29.48 -2.41
CA MET A 280 5.39 30.58 -2.03
C MET A 280 6.67 30.60 -2.88
N LEU A 281 7.32 29.43 -3.06
CA LEU A 281 8.52 29.33 -3.88
C LEU A 281 8.22 29.60 -5.36
N GLN A 282 7.11 29.11 -5.90
CA GLN A 282 6.72 29.34 -7.29
C GLN A 282 6.40 30.79 -7.58
N GLU A 283 5.78 31.50 -6.65
CA GLU A 283 5.40 32.90 -6.81
C GLU A 283 6.59 33.84 -6.59
N LYS A 284 7.34 33.67 -5.48
CA LYS A 284 8.38 34.62 -5.08
C LYS A 284 9.77 34.31 -5.66
N PHE A 285 10.06 33.03 -5.97
CA PHE A 285 11.40 32.57 -6.39
C PHE A 285 11.40 31.67 -7.64
N PRO A 286 10.63 31.98 -8.70
CA PRO A 286 10.49 31.10 -9.87
C PRO A 286 11.83 30.78 -10.55
N GLN A 287 12.79 31.72 -10.55
CA GLN A 287 14.09 31.54 -11.18
C GLN A 287 15.07 30.68 -10.38
N TYR A 288 14.78 30.42 -9.10
CA TYR A 288 15.64 29.68 -8.18
C TYR A 288 15.03 28.34 -7.78
N LEU A 289 13.84 28.00 -8.29
CA LEU A 289 13.12 26.78 -7.91
C LEU A 289 13.97 25.51 -7.96
N ASP A 290 14.80 25.36 -8.98
CA ASP A 290 15.61 24.16 -9.16
C ASP A 290 16.86 24.15 -8.28
N ARG A 291 17.28 25.33 -7.75
CA ARG A 291 18.42 25.52 -6.85
C ARG A 291 18.07 25.42 -5.36
N ILE A 292 16.79 25.25 -5.04
CA ILE A 292 16.30 25.12 -3.66
C ILE A 292 15.88 23.68 -3.44
N ALA A 293 16.62 22.95 -2.60
CA ALA A 293 16.21 21.65 -2.11
C ALA A 293 15.27 21.83 -0.92
N VAL A 294 14.25 21.00 -0.81
CA VAL A 294 13.22 21.05 0.24
C VAL A 294 13.02 19.67 0.85
N GLY A 295 12.85 19.63 2.16
CA GLY A 295 12.56 18.38 2.86
C GLY A 295 12.58 18.53 4.37
N LEU A 296 12.56 17.41 5.06
CA LEU A 296 12.71 17.33 6.51
C LEU A 296 13.74 16.25 6.83
N VAL A 297 14.96 16.66 7.17
CA VAL A 297 16.11 15.80 7.52
C VAL A 297 16.82 16.42 8.71
N GLY A 298 17.37 15.61 9.59
CA GLY A 298 18.16 16.10 10.71
C GLY A 298 17.78 15.50 12.05
N ARG A 299 17.97 16.27 13.11
CA ARG A 299 17.63 15.89 14.47
C ARG A 299 16.14 16.11 14.71
N GLY A 300 15.49 15.16 15.36
CA GLY A 300 14.07 15.20 15.72
C GLY A 300 13.45 13.80 15.61
N SER A 301 12.50 13.50 16.46
CA SER A 301 11.78 12.22 16.44
C SER A 301 11.01 12.02 15.15
N ASP A 302 10.51 13.09 14.55
CA ASP A 302 9.83 13.11 13.26
C ASP A 302 10.74 12.67 12.11
N CYS A 303 12.00 13.15 12.07
CA CYS A 303 12.99 12.76 11.06
C CYS A 303 13.38 11.28 11.15
N PHE A 304 13.28 10.67 12.34
CA PHE A 304 13.56 9.24 12.56
C PHE A 304 12.31 8.37 12.51
N GLY A 305 11.11 8.94 12.38
CA GLY A 305 9.84 8.22 12.42
C GLY A 305 9.44 7.68 13.79
N TYR A 306 10.06 8.19 14.87
CA TYR A 306 9.81 7.82 16.28
C TYR A 306 8.81 8.73 16.98
N ASP A 307 8.14 9.60 16.25
CA ASP A 307 7.22 10.62 16.74
C ASP A 307 5.84 10.02 17.07
N ASP A 308 5.73 9.48 18.25
CA ASP A 308 4.46 9.12 18.88
C ASP A 308 3.92 10.27 19.74
N ALA A 309 2.80 10.06 20.42
CA ALA A 309 2.17 11.09 21.25
C ALA A 309 3.07 11.58 22.41
N ALA A 310 4.02 10.77 22.86
CA ALA A 310 4.95 11.10 23.94
C ALA A 310 6.19 11.86 23.44
N SER A 311 6.49 11.80 22.15
CA SER A 311 7.71 12.35 21.51
C SER A 311 7.45 13.62 20.70
N ARG A 312 6.30 14.30 20.91
CA ARG A 312 5.89 15.54 20.24
C ARG A 312 6.13 16.79 21.07
N ASP A 313 7.06 16.75 21.98
CA ASP A 313 7.30 17.78 22.96
C ASP A 313 8.30 18.87 22.50
N HIS A 314 9.24 18.53 21.61
CA HIS A 314 10.28 19.45 21.14
C HIS A 314 10.49 19.31 19.63
N ASP A 315 10.70 20.44 18.96
CA ASP A 315 11.06 20.55 17.54
C ASP A 315 10.12 19.76 16.57
N TRP A 316 8.88 19.50 16.98
CA TRP A 316 7.87 18.79 16.20
C TRP A 316 6.78 19.75 15.73
N GLY A 317 6.40 19.69 14.45
CA GLY A 317 5.35 20.53 13.90
C GLY A 317 5.38 20.63 12.39
N PRO A 318 4.47 21.45 11.81
CA PRO A 318 4.36 21.65 10.36
C PRO A 318 5.46 22.56 9.83
N ASP A 319 6.70 22.09 9.87
CA ASP A 319 7.87 22.82 9.41
C ASP A 319 8.69 21.97 8.42
N PHE A 320 9.50 22.63 7.58
CA PHE A 320 10.41 21.99 6.65
C PHE A 320 11.71 22.81 6.50
N CYS A 321 12.72 22.21 5.88
CA CYS A 321 13.97 22.86 5.56
C CYS A 321 14.00 23.27 4.08
N LEU A 322 14.64 24.40 3.81
CA LEU A 322 15.01 24.90 2.49
C LEU A 322 16.53 24.93 2.42
N TRP A 323 17.12 24.00 1.69
CA TRP A 323 18.57 23.93 1.56
C TRP A 323 19.03 24.58 0.27
N VAL A 324 20.05 25.44 0.38
CA VAL A 324 20.63 26.18 -0.73
C VAL A 324 22.16 26.11 -0.66
N THR A 325 22.83 26.35 -1.80
CA THR A 325 24.29 26.53 -1.83
C THR A 325 24.65 27.89 -1.26
N GLU A 326 25.92 28.09 -0.87
CA GLU A 326 26.47 29.43 -0.45
C GLU A 326 26.19 30.50 -1.49
N GLU A 327 26.37 30.15 -2.79
CA GLU A 327 26.13 31.07 -3.89
C GLU A 327 24.67 31.53 -3.95
N THR A 328 23.73 30.57 -3.88
CA THR A 328 22.29 30.86 -3.90
C THR A 328 21.87 31.64 -2.66
N TYR A 329 22.41 31.27 -1.47
CA TYR A 329 22.12 31.99 -0.23
C TYR A 329 22.59 33.45 -0.30
N ALA A 330 23.76 33.70 -0.87
CA ALA A 330 24.27 35.09 -1.06
C ALA A 330 23.34 35.93 -1.94
N GLN A 331 22.60 35.32 -2.87
CA GLN A 331 21.72 36.02 -3.79
C GLN A 331 20.32 36.26 -3.21
N ILE A 332 19.71 35.26 -2.57
CA ILE A 332 18.30 35.30 -2.15
C ILE A 332 18.09 34.93 -0.69
N GLY A 333 19.11 34.55 0.07
CA GLY A 333 18.95 33.94 1.40
C GLY A 333 18.03 34.71 2.34
N LYS A 334 18.27 36.04 2.47
CA LYS A 334 17.45 36.90 3.33
C LYS A 334 15.98 36.98 2.90
N GLN A 335 15.74 37.18 1.59
CA GLN A 335 14.38 37.22 1.07
C GLN A 335 13.67 35.86 1.25
N LEU A 336 14.41 34.75 1.12
CA LEU A 336 13.89 33.41 1.31
C LEU A 336 13.54 33.14 2.78
N GLU A 337 14.38 33.61 3.73
CA GLU A 337 14.11 33.54 5.17
C GLU A 337 12.85 34.35 5.54
N GLU A 338 12.74 35.59 5.06
CA GLU A 338 11.56 36.44 5.27
C GLU A 338 10.29 35.74 4.71
N ALA A 339 10.35 35.25 3.49
CA ALA A 339 9.22 34.55 2.87
C ALA A 339 8.83 33.26 3.62
N TYR A 340 9.81 32.53 4.18
CA TYR A 340 9.55 31.36 4.99
C TYR A 340 8.93 31.72 6.35
N GLN A 341 9.35 32.82 6.97
CA GLN A 341 8.78 33.29 8.23
C GLN A 341 7.33 33.77 8.09
N ASP A 342 6.97 34.32 6.92
CA ASP A 342 5.62 34.76 6.60
C ASP A 342 4.61 33.60 6.40
N LEU A 343 5.07 32.35 6.34
CA LEU A 343 4.18 31.20 6.23
C LEU A 343 3.32 31.05 7.49
N PRO A 344 2.09 30.49 7.38
CA PRO A 344 1.18 30.31 8.51
C PRO A 344 1.81 29.58 9.70
N GLU A 345 1.62 30.12 10.90
CA GLU A 345 2.17 29.55 12.14
C GLU A 345 1.46 28.25 12.57
N GLU A 346 0.25 27.99 12.05
CA GLU A 346 -0.56 26.83 12.42
C GLU A 346 -1.08 26.12 11.17
N PHE A 347 -1.05 24.79 11.20
CA PHE A 347 -1.58 23.91 10.16
C PHE A 347 -2.21 22.68 10.79
N LYS A 348 -3.48 22.39 10.45
CA LYS A 348 -4.24 21.24 10.98
C LYS A 348 -4.24 21.13 12.51
N GLY A 349 -4.25 22.26 13.21
CA GLY A 349 -4.23 22.29 14.67
C GLY A 349 -2.84 22.10 15.30
N TYR A 350 -1.79 22.03 14.50
CA TYR A 350 -0.41 21.95 14.96
C TYR A 350 0.31 23.28 14.68
N ARG A 351 1.14 23.72 15.66
CA ARG A 351 1.95 24.91 15.52
C ARG A 351 3.34 24.57 15.01
N ARG A 352 3.92 25.51 14.26
CA ARG A 352 5.34 25.46 13.88
C ARG A 352 6.21 25.43 15.14
N ALA A 353 7.31 24.68 15.07
CA ALA A 353 8.25 24.61 16.18
C ALA A 353 8.87 25.98 16.46
N PRO A 354 8.93 26.42 17.73
CA PRO A 354 9.56 27.71 18.06
C PRO A 354 11.06 27.65 17.77
N HIS A 355 11.60 28.73 17.22
CA HIS A 355 13.04 28.88 17.03
C HIS A 355 13.74 29.00 18.40
N VAL A 356 14.45 27.97 18.82
CA VAL A 356 15.13 27.93 20.12
C VAL A 356 16.61 28.32 19.93
N ASN A 357 17.07 29.33 20.68
CA ASN A 357 18.49 29.75 20.80
C ASN A 357 19.21 30.20 19.52
N GLY A 358 18.50 30.78 18.55
CA GLY A 358 19.14 31.42 17.39
C GLY A 358 19.74 30.42 16.39
N LYS A 359 19.52 29.11 16.56
CA LYS A 359 19.87 28.08 15.59
C LYS A 359 18.59 27.52 14.98
N ASN A 360 18.40 27.79 13.71
CA ASN A 360 17.26 27.26 12.97
C ASN A 360 17.52 25.80 12.60
N ARG A 361 16.83 24.88 13.26
CA ARG A 361 16.80 23.46 12.83
C ARG A 361 15.90 23.27 11.62
N ARG A 362 15.05 24.22 11.33
CA ARG A 362 14.10 24.29 10.21
C ARG A 362 14.28 25.63 9.49
N GLY A 363 13.75 25.79 8.30
CA GLY A 363 13.84 27.01 7.51
C GLY A 363 15.00 26.98 6.52
N VAL A 364 15.57 28.14 6.23
CA VAL A 364 16.63 28.29 5.21
C VAL A 364 17.98 27.93 5.81
N ILE A 365 18.66 26.95 5.20
CA ILE A 365 19.95 26.43 5.70
C ILE A 365 20.90 26.25 4.52
N VAL A 366 22.14 26.67 4.66
CA VAL A 366 23.19 26.41 3.67
C VAL A 366 23.60 24.93 3.75
N ILE A 367 23.67 24.25 2.60
CA ILE A 367 23.95 22.81 2.50
C ILE A 367 25.23 22.43 3.24
N SER A 368 26.32 23.14 3.01
CA SER A 368 27.62 22.89 3.65
C SER A 368 27.58 23.09 5.18
N GLU A 369 26.78 24.06 5.65
CA GLU A 369 26.62 24.30 7.09
C GLU A 369 25.77 23.19 7.74
N PHE A 370 24.68 22.72 7.07
CA PHE A 370 23.90 21.60 7.54
C PHE A 370 24.73 20.34 7.76
N PHE A 371 25.48 19.93 6.74
CA PHE A 371 26.34 18.76 6.87
C PHE A 371 27.52 19.03 7.78
N GLY A 372 28.09 20.23 7.78
CA GLY A 372 29.17 20.64 8.67
C GLY A 372 28.81 20.52 10.15
N GLU A 373 27.58 20.88 10.53
CA GLU A 373 27.12 20.74 11.92
C GLU A 373 26.98 19.26 12.33
N LEU A 374 26.55 18.40 11.41
CA LEU A 374 26.32 16.98 11.70
C LEU A 374 27.58 16.12 11.58
N THR A 375 28.42 16.39 10.59
CA THR A 375 29.59 15.55 10.29
C THR A 375 30.91 16.13 10.79
N GLY A 376 30.93 17.40 11.21
CA GLY A 376 32.15 18.13 11.56
C GLY A 376 32.92 18.68 10.36
N ALA A 377 32.43 18.45 9.12
CA ALA A 377 33.07 18.85 7.89
C ALA A 377 32.09 19.42 6.86
N LYS A 378 32.42 20.53 6.22
CA LYS A 378 31.59 21.14 5.17
C LYS A 378 31.59 20.32 3.88
N ASN A 379 32.67 19.60 3.60
CA ASN A 379 32.84 18.74 2.45
C ASN A 379 32.92 17.28 2.89
N TYR A 380 32.35 16.37 2.12
CA TYR A 380 32.34 14.95 2.42
C TYR A 380 33.75 14.35 2.57
N GLU A 381 34.68 14.80 1.76
CA GLU A 381 36.07 14.34 1.71
C GLU A 381 36.89 14.73 2.95
N GLU A 382 36.41 15.69 3.73
CA GLU A 382 37.05 16.20 4.95
C GLU A 382 36.52 15.54 6.23
N ILE A 383 35.53 14.65 6.13
CA ILE A 383 34.94 13.98 7.30
C ILE A 383 35.97 13.12 8.02
N ASP A 384 36.19 13.42 9.30
CA ASP A 384 36.97 12.53 10.18
C ASP A 384 36.10 11.37 10.66
N TRP A 385 36.15 10.27 9.93
CA TRP A 385 35.39 9.04 10.20
C TRP A 385 35.78 8.34 11.52
N GLY A 386 36.88 8.73 12.13
CA GLY A 386 37.32 8.20 13.43
C GLY A 386 36.61 8.88 14.61
N THR A 387 36.19 10.12 14.45
CA THR A 387 35.62 10.94 15.55
C THR A 387 34.15 11.31 15.36
N VAL A 388 33.64 11.28 14.12
CA VAL A 388 32.23 11.60 13.86
C VAL A 388 31.28 10.65 14.58
N LEU A 389 30.25 11.20 15.20
CA LEU A 389 29.27 10.39 15.93
C LEU A 389 28.32 9.65 14.97
N ASP A 390 28.08 8.38 15.24
CA ASP A 390 27.15 7.56 14.45
C ASP A 390 25.74 8.16 14.40
N SER A 391 25.23 8.67 15.53
CA SER A 391 23.92 9.33 15.62
C SER A 391 23.84 10.62 14.80
N SER A 392 24.95 11.34 14.63
CA SER A 392 25.00 12.52 13.76
C SER A 392 25.00 12.12 12.28
N LEU A 393 25.69 11.03 11.91
CA LEU A 393 25.62 10.47 10.56
C LEU A 393 24.20 9.94 10.26
N ALA A 394 23.58 9.26 11.22
CA ALA A 394 22.19 8.83 11.09
C ALA A 394 21.24 10.01 10.86
N ALA A 395 21.42 11.12 11.61
CA ALA A 395 20.65 12.35 11.42
C ALA A 395 20.88 13.03 10.07
N ALA A 396 22.09 12.90 9.49
CA ALA A 396 22.41 13.48 8.18
C ALA A 396 21.74 12.74 7.01
N VAL A 397 21.30 11.50 7.22
CA VAL A 397 20.72 10.65 6.16
C VAL A 397 19.28 10.18 6.42
N ASN A 398 18.70 10.55 7.55
CA ASN A 398 17.31 10.22 7.89
C ASN A 398 16.31 11.11 7.14
N GLY A 399 15.04 11.03 7.56
CA GLY A 399 14.00 11.91 7.06
C GLY A 399 13.77 11.79 5.57
N GLU A 400 13.26 12.87 4.98
CA GLU A 400 12.78 12.85 3.61
C GLU A 400 13.08 14.14 2.84
N ILE A 401 13.38 13.99 1.54
CA ILE A 401 13.56 15.11 0.60
C ILE A 401 12.29 15.20 -0.24
N PHE A 402 11.59 16.34 -0.14
CA PHE A 402 10.36 16.60 -0.89
C PHE A 402 10.66 17.07 -2.32
N ARG A 403 11.76 17.80 -2.50
CA ARG A 403 12.23 18.33 -3.77
C ARG A 403 13.73 18.58 -3.74
N ASP A 404 14.46 18.17 -4.77
CA ASP A 404 15.86 18.57 -5.04
C ASP A 404 16.19 18.31 -6.52
N ARG A 405 15.84 19.27 -7.40
CA ARG A 405 16.02 19.08 -8.85
C ARG A 405 17.45 19.20 -9.32
N GLU A 406 18.19 20.17 -8.78
CA GLU A 406 19.62 20.33 -9.08
C GLU A 406 20.45 19.23 -8.42
N GLY A 407 19.92 18.61 -7.37
CA GLY A 407 20.53 17.48 -6.69
C GLY A 407 21.69 17.82 -5.77
N ALA A 408 21.89 19.07 -5.43
CA ALA A 408 23.04 19.51 -4.62
C ALA A 408 23.03 18.90 -3.20
N PHE A 409 21.87 18.90 -2.53
CA PHE A 409 21.72 18.26 -1.23
C PHE A 409 21.78 16.74 -1.33
N THR A 410 21.06 16.18 -2.29
CA THR A 410 20.98 14.74 -2.55
C THR A 410 22.35 14.15 -2.90
N ALA A 411 23.20 14.88 -3.63
CA ALA A 411 24.55 14.41 -3.97
C ALA A 411 25.42 14.18 -2.73
N TYR A 412 25.41 15.11 -1.76
CA TYR A 412 26.12 14.92 -0.50
C TYR A 412 25.51 13.77 0.33
N ARG A 413 24.20 13.77 0.49
CA ARG A 413 23.47 12.73 1.23
C ARG A 413 23.72 11.34 0.68
N ASN A 414 23.72 11.18 -0.65
CA ASN A 414 23.96 9.88 -1.31
C ASN A 414 25.39 9.37 -1.08
N LYS A 415 26.39 10.25 -0.98
CA LYS A 415 27.74 9.82 -0.57
C LYS A 415 27.73 9.24 0.85
N LEU A 416 27.02 9.88 1.80
CA LEU A 416 26.88 9.33 3.16
C LEU A 416 26.11 8.00 3.17
N LEU A 417 25.06 7.86 2.36
CA LEU A 417 24.26 6.63 2.27
C LEU A 417 25.06 5.40 1.77
N GLN A 418 26.22 5.60 1.18
CA GLN A 418 27.15 4.50 0.85
C GLN A 418 27.73 3.84 2.11
N GLY A 419 27.57 4.47 3.29
CA GLY A 419 28.05 3.96 4.56
C GLY A 419 29.49 4.37 4.87
N TYR A 420 30.12 3.65 5.80
CA TYR A 420 31.49 3.94 6.22
C TYR A 420 32.51 3.59 5.14
N PRO A 421 33.47 4.49 4.83
CA PRO A 421 34.46 4.24 3.80
C PRO A 421 35.52 3.20 4.22
N GLY A 422 36.04 2.49 3.25
CA GLY A 422 37.17 1.57 3.42
C GLY A 422 36.95 0.50 4.50
N ASN A 423 37.91 0.37 5.39
CA ASN A 423 37.89 -0.62 6.48
C ASN A 423 37.15 -0.14 7.75
N MET A 424 36.68 1.10 7.79
CA MET A 424 36.07 1.70 8.98
C MET A 424 34.85 0.92 9.46
N ARG A 425 34.01 0.43 8.55
CA ARG A 425 32.86 -0.43 8.88
C ARG A 425 33.29 -1.70 9.61
N PHE A 426 34.32 -2.37 9.11
CA PHE A 426 34.83 -3.60 9.75
C PHE A 426 35.43 -3.34 11.13
N LEU A 427 36.10 -2.18 11.32
CA LEU A 427 36.59 -1.77 12.63
C LEU A 427 35.44 -1.57 13.62
N LYS A 428 34.37 -0.88 13.22
CA LYS A 428 33.19 -0.68 14.07
C LYS A 428 32.45 -2.00 14.38
N ILE A 429 32.36 -2.92 13.43
CA ILE A 429 31.85 -4.29 13.64
C ILE A 429 32.72 -5.03 14.67
N ALA A 430 34.04 -5.04 14.48
CA ALA A 430 34.95 -5.74 15.38
C ALA A 430 34.91 -5.14 16.80
N GLU A 431 34.93 -3.82 16.92
CA GLU A 431 34.83 -3.11 18.22
C GLU A 431 33.53 -3.43 18.95
N SER A 432 32.38 -3.32 18.24
CA SER A 432 31.06 -3.59 18.82
C SER A 432 30.91 -5.05 19.20
N GLY A 433 31.40 -5.97 18.37
CA GLY A 433 31.42 -7.41 18.68
C GLY A 433 32.26 -7.74 19.91
N ALA A 434 33.44 -7.15 20.02
CA ALA A 434 34.31 -7.33 21.21
C ALA A 434 33.66 -6.77 22.48
N LYS A 435 33.06 -5.57 22.42
CA LYS A 435 32.33 -4.94 23.55
C LYS A 435 31.08 -5.72 23.95
N PHE A 436 30.36 -6.28 22.99
CA PHE A 436 29.22 -7.16 23.21
C PHE A 436 29.66 -8.41 23.99
N ALA A 437 30.66 -9.13 23.50
CA ALA A 437 31.18 -10.33 24.12
C ALA A 437 31.68 -10.03 25.56
N GLN A 438 32.45 -8.95 25.73
CA GLN A 438 32.97 -8.55 27.03
C GLN A 438 31.85 -8.24 28.03
N SER A 439 30.81 -7.53 27.60
CA SER A 439 29.69 -7.14 28.48
C SER A 439 28.75 -8.31 28.78
N ALA A 440 28.15 -8.89 27.75
CA ALA A 440 27.10 -9.89 27.87
C ALA A 440 27.59 -11.28 28.25
N GLN A 441 28.79 -11.67 27.80
CA GLN A 441 29.31 -13.00 28.06
C GLN A 441 30.24 -13.03 29.29
N TYR A 442 31.34 -12.23 29.30
CA TYR A 442 32.33 -12.31 30.37
C TYR A 442 31.90 -11.58 31.63
N ASN A 443 31.56 -10.28 31.55
CA ASN A 443 31.31 -9.48 32.74
C ASN A 443 29.97 -9.83 33.38
N TYR A 444 28.94 -10.13 32.63
CA TYR A 444 27.65 -10.59 33.15
C TYR A 444 27.80 -11.81 34.06
N MET A 445 28.46 -12.88 33.57
CA MET A 445 28.67 -14.10 34.32
C MET A 445 29.54 -13.87 35.57
N ARG A 446 30.53 -12.96 35.48
CA ARG A 446 31.39 -12.60 36.58
C ARG A 446 30.62 -11.87 37.70
N MET A 447 29.69 -10.94 37.36
CA MET A 447 28.87 -10.26 38.33
C MET A 447 27.85 -11.20 38.96
N LYS A 448 27.20 -12.07 38.19
CA LYS A 448 26.32 -13.12 38.74
C LYS A 448 27.02 -14.00 39.78
N ARG A 449 28.25 -14.46 39.51
CA ARG A 449 29.04 -15.28 40.45
C ARG A 449 29.39 -14.53 41.74
N ARG A 450 29.45 -13.19 41.72
CA ARG A 450 29.72 -12.33 42.89
C ARG A 450 28.46 -11.96 43.65
N GLY A 451 27.29 -12.35 43.18
CA GLY A 451 26.01 -11.94 43.77
C GLY A 451 25.61 -10.48 43.49
N ASP A 452 26.35 -9.81 42.59
CA ASP A 452 26.03 -8.41 42.24
C ASP A 452 25.03 -8.37 41.07
N GLU A 453 23.76 -8.53 41.41
CA GLU A 453 22.66 -8.58 40.47
C GLU A 453 22.46 -7.26 39.71
N LEU A 454 22.64 -6.12 40.40
CA LEU A 454 22.47 -4.80 39.77
C LEU A 454 23.49 -4.57 38.66
N THR A 455 24.78 -4.84 38.94
CA THR A 455 25.83 -4.70 37.94
C THR A 455 25.67 -5.75 36.81
N ALA A 456 25.19 -6.96 37.13
CA ALA A 456 24.87 -7.96 36.10
C ALA A 456 23.80 -7.44 35.13
N GLN A 457 22.72 -6.83 35.60
CA GLN A 457 21.70 -6.20 34.74
C GLN A 457 22.29 -5.10 33.85
N VAL A 458 23.13 -4.21 34.42
CA VAL A 458 23.83 -3.17 33.63
C VAL A 458 24.67 -3.78 32.52
N MET A 459 25.35 -4.92 32.75
CA MET A 459 26.13 -5.60 31.71
C MET A 459 25.24 -6.15 30.60
N VAL A 460 24.06 -6.69 30.91
CA VAL A 460 23.06 -7.10 29.89
C VAL A 460 22.64 -5.92 29.03
N TRP A 461 22.25 -4.79 29.63
CA TRP A 461 21.85 -3.59 28.90
C TRP A 461 22.96 -3.07 27.98
N LYS A 462 24.20 -3.02 28.46
CA LYS A 462 25.35 -2.67 27.62
C LYS A 462 25.52 -3.64 26.46
N GLY A 463 25.34 -4.95 26.72
CA GLY A 463 25.37 -5.97 25.67
C GLY A 463 24.30 -5.74 24.60
N ILE A 464 23.05 -5.49 25.00
CA ILE A 464 21.95 -5.17 24.07
C ILE A 464 22.31 -3.96 23.22
N CYS A 465 22.78 -2.86 23.81
CA CYS A 465 23.19 -1.66 23.06
C CYS A 465 24.28 -1.96 22.01
N TYR A 466 25.27 -2.78 22.36
CA TYR A 466 26.31 -3.17 21.40
C TYR A 466 25.79 -4.13 20.32
N ALA A 467 24.86 -5.02 20.64
CA ALA A 467 24.21 -5.88 19.66
C ALA A 467 23.39 -5.08 18.65
N MET A 468 22.62 -4.07 19.12
CA MET A 468 21.87 -3.18 18.23
C MET A 468 22.80 -2.39 17.29
N ARG A 469 23.90 -1.81 17.81
CA ARG A 469 24.90 -1.15 16.97
C ARG A 469 25.53 -2.10 15.96
N LEU A 470 25.87 -3.31 16.39
CA LEU A 470 26.43 -4.34 15.54
C LEU A 470 25.50 -4.68 14.37
N GLN A 471 24.20 -4.81 14.65
CA GLN A 471 23.19 -5.03 13.62
C GLN A 471 23.18 -3.90 12.57
N HIS A 472 23.18 -2.63 13.00
CA HIS A 472 23.26 -1.49 12.07
C HIS A 472 24.51 -1.53 11.20
N TYR A 473 25.70 -1.82 11.78
CA TYR A 473 26.93 -1.89 11.01
C TYR A 473 26.97 -3.06 10.01
N ILE A 474 26.38 -4.22 10.38
CA ILE A 474 26.23 -5.36 9.48
C ILE A 474 25.34 -5.00 8.29
N GLU A 475 24.28 -4.25 8.52
CA GLU A 475 23.37 -3.75 7.47
C GLU A 475 23.91 -2.53 6.71
N ASN A 476 25.12 -2.08 7.01
CA ASN A 476 25.73 -0.85 6.47
C ASN A 476 24.91 0.42 6.73
N ARG A 477 24.33 0.52 7.92
CA ARG A 477 23.55 1.68 8.38
C ARG A 477 24.26 2.35 9.56
N TYR A 478 23.95 3.63 9.76
CA TYR A 478 24.42 4.36 10.93
C TYR A 478 23.45 4.13 12.10
N PRO A 479 23.94 3.72 13.30
CA PRO A 479 23.11 3.65 14.50
C PRO A 479 22.59 5.04 14.90
N PRO A 480 21.30 5.19 15.22
CA PRO A 480 20.71 6.43 15.69
C PRO A 480 21.15 6.82 17.11
#